data_e26b3d04121f2d2daf5b838e144e11a4
#
_entry.id   e26b3d04121f2d2daf5b838e144e11a4
#
_cell.length_a   1.000
_cell.length_b   1.000
_cell.length_c   1.000
_cell.angle_alpha   90.00
_cell.angle_beta   90.00
_cell.angle_gamma   90.00
#
_symmetry.space_group_name_H-M   'P 1'
#
loop_
_entity.id
_entity.type
_entity.pdbx_description
1 polymer ?
#
loop_
_entity_poly.entity_id
_entity_poly.type
_entity_poly.pdbx_seq_one_letter_code
_entity_poly.pdbx_strand_id
1 'polypeptide(L)' 'MGLVKLRIREFAQEKGWTLREVSIRSGVNYSTLKTYARSSGIATVDGTALIKLAKVFEVTIEDLIEVVEE' A
#
# COMPACT_ATOMS: atom_id res chain seq x y z
N MET A 1 -3.59 9.02 18.88
CA MET A 1 -3.95 7.77 18.20
C MET A 1 -3.18 7.68 16.89
N GLY A 2 -2.48 6.58 16.68
CA GLY A 2 -1.67 6.43 15.48
C GLY A 2 -2.49 6.04 14.27
N LEU A 3 -2.18 6.64 13.15
CA LEU A 3 -2.72 6.26 11.85
C LEU A 3 -1.57 5.71 11.03
N VAL A 4 -1.88 4.91 10.02
CA VAL A 4 -0.87 4.38 9.12
C VAL A 4 -1.08 4.91 7.73
N LYS A 5 0.02 5.09 7.02
CA LYS A 5 0.03 5.48 5.61
C LYS A 5 0.79 4.39 4.87
N LEU A 6 0.27 3.96 3.75
CA LEU A 6 0.96 2.96 2.94
C LEU A 6 1.75 3.64 1.83
N ARG A 7 2.99 3.19 1.65
CA ARG A 7 3.90 3.78 0.66
C ARG A 7 3.71 3.17 -0.71
N ILE A 8 2.46 2.98 -1.10
CA ILE A 8 2.12 2.32 -2.35
C ILE A 8 2.62 3.10 -3.56
N ARG A 9 2.38 4.42 -3.56
CA ARG A 9 2.80 5.24 -4.70
C ARG A 9 4.30 5.29 -4.86
N GLU A 10 5.03 5.35 -3.75
CA GLU A 10 6.49 5.39 -3.79
C GLU A 10 7.06 4.12 -4.41
N PHE A 11 6.60 2.97 -3.94
CA PHE A 11 7.10 1.70 -4.46
C PHE A 11 6.63 1.43 -5.89
N ALA A 12 5.40 1.84 -6.22
CA ALA A 12 4.91 1.71 -7.58
C ALA A 12 5.76 2.55 -8.53
N GLN A 13 6.10 3.76 -8.11
CA GLN A 13 6.92 4.66 -8.92
C GLN A 13 8.32 4.08 -9.14
N GLU A 14 8.91 3.49 -8.10
CA GLU A 14 10.22 2.83 -8.21
C GLU A 14 10.20 1.71 -9.23
N LYS A 15 9.11 0.96 -9.28
CA LYS A 15 8.97 -0.16 -10.21
C LYS A 15 8.53 0.29 -11.60
N GLY A 16 8.10 1.55 -11.74
CA GLY A 16 7.56 2.04 -13.00
C GLY A 16 6.16 1.54 -13.27
N TRP A 17 5.39 1.22 -12.23
CA TRP A 17 4.04 0.67 -12.34
C TRP A 17 2.98 1.71 -12.03
N THR A 18 1.85 1.63 -12.76
CA THR A 18 0.65 2.37 -12.39
C THR A 18 -0.05 1.63 -11.26
N LEU A 19 -1.01 2.28 -10.60
CA LEU A 19 -1.80 1.62 -9.57
C LEU A 19 -2.59 0.44 -10.14
N ARG A 20 -3.04 0.56 -11.39
CA ARG A 20 -3.74 -0.54 -12.06
C ARG A 20 -2.81 -1.75 -12.22
N GLU A 21 -1.57 -1.49 -12.60
CA GLU A 21 -0.58 -2.56 -12.72
C GLU A 21 -0.32 -3.22 -11.37
N VAL A 22 -0.21 -2.42 -10.32
CA VAL A 22 -0.03 -2.95 -8.96
C VAL A 22 -1.21 -3.83 -8.57
N SER A 23 -2.43 -3.40 -8.91
CA SER A 23 -3.63 -4.17 -8.63
C SER A 23 -3.58 -5.54 -9.31
N ILE A 24 -3.22 -5.55 -10.58
CA ILE A 24 -3.13 -6.79 -11.36
C ILE A 24 -2.07 -7.72 -10.78
N ARG A 25 -0.90 -7.19 -10.46
CA ARG A 25 0.22 -8.00 -9.99
C ARG A 25 0.01 -8.50 -8.56
N SER A 26 -0.60 -7.69 -7.70
CA SER A 26 -0.77 -8.03 -6.29
C SER A 26 -2.04 -8.84 -6.03
N GLY A 27 -3.04 -8.71 -6.87
CA GLY A 27 -4.33 -9.30 -6.64
C GLY A 27 -5.20 -8.50 -5.68
N VAL A 28 -4.77 -7.29 -5.32
CA VAL A 28 -5.55 -6.39 -4.48
C VAL A 28 -6.52 -5.61 -5.37
N ASN A 29 -7.76 -5.48 -4.93
CA ASN A 29 -8.78 -4.77 -5.67
C ASN A 29 -8.33 -3.33 -5.95
N TYR A 30 -8.55 -2.86 -7.17
CA TYR A 30 -8.10 -1.54 -7.59
C TYR A 30 -8.71 -0.42 -6.76
N SER A 31 -10.00 -0.52 -6.44
CA SER A 31 -10.68 0.49 -5.63
C SER A 31 -10.06 0.58 -4.23
N THR A 32 -9.78 -0.57 -3.63
CA THR A 32 -9.13 -0.64 -2.33
C THR A 32 -7.74 -0.03 -2.39
N LEU A 33 -7.00 -0.38 -3.44
CA LEU A 33 -5.65 0.12 -3.63
C LEU A 33 -5.63 1.64 -3.79
N LYS A 34 -6.58 2.19 -4.55
CA LYS A 34 -6.70 3.65 -4.72
C LYS A 34 -6.95 4.33 -3.39
N THR A 35 -7.83 3.76 -2.59
CA THR A 35 -8.15 4.31 -1.28
C THR A 35 -6.91 4.34 -0.39
N TYR A 36 -6.18 3.23 -0.35
CA TYR A 36 -4.98 3.14 0.47
C TYR A 36 -3.88 4.09 -0.02
N ALA A 37 -3.73 4.21 -1.33
CA ALA A 37 -2.68 5.06 -1.89
C ALA A 37 -2.98 6.54 -1.74
N ARG A 38 -4.25 6.91 -1.69
CA ARG A 38 -4.67 8.30 -1.62
C ARG A 38 -4.71 8.85 -0.20
N SER A 39 -5.05 8.00 0.76
CA SER A 39 -5.22 8.43 2.15
C SER A 39 -3.90 8.80 2.78
N SER A 40 -3.89 9.92 3.50
CA SER A 40 -2.71 10.36 4.23
C SER A 40 -2.62 9.70 5.61
N GLY A 41 -3.68 9.03 6.04
CA GLY A 41 -3.69 8.27 7.27
C GLY A 41 -4.89 7.33 7.26
N ILE A 42 -4.66 6.06 7.57
CA ILE A 42 -5.67 5.02 7.53
C ILE A 42 -5.71 4.35 8.90
N ALA A 43 -6.91 4.27 9.48
CA ALA A 43 -7.09 3.63 10.79
C ALA A 43 -7.21 2.11 10.65
N THR A 44 -7.71 1.64 9.53
CA THR A 44 -7.97 0.22 9.32
C THR A 44 -7.42 -0.21 7.96
N VAL A 45 -6.63 -1.27 7.95
CA VAL A 45 -6.08 -1.83 6.72
C VAL A 45 -6.23 -3.35 6.78
N ASP A 46 -6.66 -3.93 5.66
CA ASP A 46 -6.78 -5.39 5.55
C ASP A 46 -5.39 -6.03 5.56
N GLY A 47 -5.15 -6.91 6.53
CA GLY A 47 -3.87 -7.60 6.65
C GLY A 47 -3.50 -8.42 5.43
N THR A 48 -4.50 -9.04 4.78
CA THR A 48 -4.27 -9.82 3.57
C THR A 48 -3.75 -8.92 2.45
N ALA A 49 -4.33 -7.73 2.31
CA ALA A 49 -3.87 -6.77 1.31
C ALA A 49 -2.43 -6.33 1.58
N LEU A 50 -2.10 -6.10 2.85
CA LEU A 50 -0.73 -5.73 3.22
C LEU A 50 0.27 -6.80 2.82
N ILE A 51 -0.06 -8.05 3.08
CA ILE A 51 0.83 -9.16 2.74
C ILE A 51 1.03 -9.24 1.23
N LYS A 52 -0.05 -9.12 0.47
CA LYS A 52 0.02 -9.16 -0.99
C LYS A 52 0.85 -8.02 -1.55
N LEU A 53 0.68 -6.82 -1.01
CA LEU A 53 1.43 -5.66 -1.48
C LEU A 53 2.92 -5.78 -1.12
N ALA A 54 3.22 -6.23 0.08
CA ALA A 54 4.61 -6.43 0.49
C ALA A 54 5.31 -7.43 -0.43
N LYS A 55 4.61 -8.50 -0.79
CA LYS A 55 5.17 -9.51 -1.69
C LYS A 55 5.41 -8.96 -3.09
N VAL A 56 4.46 -8.23 -3.64
CA VAL A 56 4.58 -7.74 -5.01
C VAL A 56 5.69 -6.69 -5.13
N PHE A 57 5.90 -5.91 -4.09
CA PHE A 57 6.95 -4.91 -4.07
C PHE A 57 8.28 -5.47 -3.58
N GLU A 58 8.29 -6.71 -3.07
CA GLU A 58 9.47 -7.36 -2.54
C GLU A 58 10.08 -6.58 -1.37
N VAL A 59 9.21 -6.12 -0.49
CA VAL A 59 9.60 -5.38 0.71
C VAL A 59 8.94 -6.01 1.93
N THR A 60 9.39 -5.62 3.11
CA THR A 60 8.75 -6.06 4.34
C THR A 60 7.49 -5.22 4.58
N ILE A 61 6.61 -5.72 5.44
CA ILE A 61 5.43 -4.95 5.82
C ILE A 61 5.85 -3.66 6.51
N GLU A 62 6.90 -3.72 7.31
CA GLU A 62 7.42 -2.53 7.99
C GLU A 62 7.87 -1.46 7.00
N ASP A 63 8.48 -1.86 5.90
CA ASP A 63 8.90 -0.91 4.86
C ASP A 63 7.70 -0.28 4.16
N LEU A 64 6.61 -1.03 4.05
CA LEU A 64 5.42 -0.57 3.36
C LEU A 64 4.60 0.42 4.19
N ILE A 65 4.66 0.30 5.49
CA ILE A 65 3.86 1.09 6.41
C ILE A 65 4.65 2.27 6.96
N GLU A 66 4.01 3.43 6.96
CA GLU A 66 4.54 4.62 7.62
C GLU A 66 3.57 5.02 8.72
N VAL A 67 4.04 5.10 9.95
CA VAL A 67 3.19 5.53 11.06
C VAL A 67 3.10 7.05 11.04
N VAL A 68 1.88 7.56 10.99
CA VAL A 68 1.63 8.99 10.99
C VAL A 68 1.18 9.37 12.39
N GLU A 69 1.98 10.17 13.07
CA GLU A 69 1.65 10.64 14.41
C GLU A 69 1.25 12.10 14.37
N GLU A 70 0.31 12.44 15.22
CA GLU A 70 -0.11 13.83 15.36
C GLU A 70 0.56 14.49 16.55
#